data_8ffac925240c421c280b6972f4927ca4
#
_entry.id   8ffac925240c421c280b6972f4927ca4
#
_cell.length_a   1.000
_cell.length_b   1.000
_cell.length_c   1.000
_cell.angle_alpha   90.00
_cell.angle_beta   90.00
_cell.angle_gamma   90.00
#
_symmetry.space_group_name_H-M   'P 1'
#
loop_
_entity.id
_entity.type
_entity.pdbx_description
1 polymer ?
#
loop_
_entity_poly.entity_id
_entity_poly.type
_entity_poly.pdbx_seq_one_letter_code
_entity_poly.pdbx_strand_id
1 'polypeptide(L)'
;MKCWERLAGAAAGADLPLQLTVYFSGQRGDETLGPGASLRHLRPLFSTAQLKFLPYVPDHTDLSPYHPTLARELVDYDVIHTTDAFFAFARTAERVTRRRGLPLTTSFHTDTPSYARIFTRQTIEARLGTSWPARKLLEDWQVPERQGRRMEQRLVQHVRRCSYVAATRADDHALAEAILGKGCVGHLRLGVDRSVFGPDRVDRVGVEARWGIPAGRTLVLFVGRLDVGKNIHTLVEAVARLRAVGLPLHLVTAGVGPAAKDIRERLGDGATVAGFVDPSDLASLYASADLVALASEVEIRSMVGVEALVSGCPVLVSERSGVAELFSHTPAMRVVKSGVDAWVDALRWAARDVAGRAAMRSAALDYACRELASWRDVLEQDLYPLWRAAADEAAEAELTA
;
A
#
# COMPACT_ATOMS: atom_id res chain seq x y z
N MET A 1 6.97 -1.09 3.20
CA MET A 1 7.97 -1.03 4.29
C MET A 1 7.33 -0.79 5.65
N LYS A 2 6.61 0.31 5.90
CA LYS A 2 6.06 0.66 7.23
C LYS A 2 5.21 -0.44 7.91
N CYS A 3 4.42 -1.22 7.17
CA CYS A 3 3.62 -2.30 7.77
C CYS A 3 4.49 -3.41 8.38
N TRP A 4 5.60 -3.78 7.74
CA TRP A 4 6.50 -4.80 8.28
C TRP A 4 7.38 -4.29 9.42
N GLU A 5 7.71 -2.99 9.45
CA GLU A 5 8.33 -2.35 10.63
C GLU A 5 7.37 -2.41 11.84
N ARG A 6 6.06 -2.15 11.60
CA ARG A 6 5.02 -2.23 12.65
C ARG A 6 4.77 -3.67 13.12
N LEU A 7 4.75 -4.63 12.20
CA LEU A 7 4.65 -6.06 12.55
C LEU A 7 5.85 -6.53 13.36
N ALA A 8 7.07 -6.12 12.99
CA ALA A 8 8.26 -6.43 13.78
C ALA A 8 8.21 -5.78 15.18
N GLY A 9 7.71 -4.54 15.27
CA GLY A 9 7.46 -3.89 16.57
C GLY A 9 6.44 -4.65 17.42
N ALA A 10 5.37 -5.16 16.81
CA ALA A 10 4.39 -6.00 17.49
C ALA A 10 5.01 -7.33 17.97
N ALA A 11 5.86 -7.95 17.14
CA ALA A 11 6.57 -9.19 17.51
C ALA A 11 7.53 -8.99 18.68
N ALA A 12 8.21 -7.83 18.75
CA ALA A 12 9.10 -7.50 19.87
C ALA A 12 8.39 -7.44 21.24
N GLY A 13 7.09 -7.11 21.24
CA GLY A 13 6.26 -7.04 22.47
C GLY A 13 5.30 -8.21 22.65
N ALA A 14 5.31 -9.20 21.76
CA ALA A 14 4.43 -10.35 21.83
C ALA A 14 5.02 -11.47 22.72
N ASP A 15 4.17 -12.15 23.47
CA ASP A 15 4.52 -13.37 24.21
C ASP A 15 4.30 -14.59 23.30
N LEU A 16 5.10 -14.68 22.23
CA LEU A 16 5.08 -15.75 21.25
C LEU A 16 6.48 -16.39 21.15
N PRO A 17 6.58 -17.72 20.97
CA PRO A 17 7.84 -18.39 20.67
C PRO A 17 8.22 -18.12 19.19
N LEU A 18 8.51 -16.85 18.88
CA LEU A 18 8.80 -16.33 17.53
C LEU A 18 10.01 -15.43 17.56
N GLN A 19 10.93 -15.66 16.63
CA GLN A 19 12.00 -14.74 16.27
C GLN A 19 11.76 -14.23 14.85
N LEU A 20 11.37 -12.97 14.71
CA LEU A 20 11.07 -12.36 13.42
C LEU A 20 12.19 -11.43 12.95
N THR A 21 12.82 -11.78 11.84
CA THR A 21 13.76 -10.87 11.16
C THR A 21 13.15 -10.38 9.87
N VAL A 22 13.03 -9.06 9.72
CA VAL A 22 12.50 -8.43 8.51
C VAL A 22 13.64 -7.83 7.70
N TYR A 23 13.80 -8.28 6.45
CA TYR A 23 14.82 -7.81 5.53
C TYR A 23 14.26 -6.73 4.59
N PHE A 24 14.92 -5.58 4.56
CA PHE A 24 14.62 -4.48 3.65
C PHE A 24 15.74 -4.23 2.66
N SER A 25 15.40 -3.89 1.43
CA SER A 25 16.33 -3.32 0.47
C SER A 25 16.57 -1.85 0.82
N GLY A 26 17.80 -1.47 1.16
CA GLY A 26 18.13 -0.11 1.56
C GLY A 26 19.51 0.04 2.19
N GLN A 27 19.79 1.23 2.71
CA GLN A 27 21.07 1.60 3.30
C GLN A 27 20.97 2.01 4.78
N ARG A 28 19.82 1.83 5.43
CA ARG A 28 19.72 2.04 6.87
C ARG A 28 20.55 0.98 7.60
N GLY A 29 20.95 1.29 8.83
CA GLY A 29 21.59 0.30 9.70
C GLY A 29 20.60 -0.77 10.17
N ASP A 30 21.14 -1.90 10.61
CA ASP A 30 20.37 -2.94 11.26
C ASP A 30 19.86 -2.46 12.62
N GLU A 31 18.66 -2.90 13.01
CA GLU A 31 18.00 -2.49 14.24
C GLU A 31 17.41 -3.70 14.96
N THR A 32 17.71 -3.84 16.25
CA THR A 32 17.03 -4.81 17.12
C THR A 32 15.94 -4.12 17.90
N LEU A 33 14.69 -4.52 17.68
CA LEU A 33 13.50 -3.92 18.31
C LEU A 33 13.20 -4.52 19.67
N GLY A 34 13.70 -5.73 19.95
CA GLY A 34 13.50 -6.47 21.19
C GLY A 34 13.98 -7.91 21.07
N PRO A 35 13.74 -8.74 22.10
CA PRO A 35 14.24 -10.12 22.12
C PRO A 35 13.75 -10.99 20.95
N GLY A 36 12.54 -10.70 20.42
CA GLY A 36 11.89 -11.50 19.39
C GLY A 36 11.88 -10.84 17.99
N ALA A 37 12.48 -9.65 17.79
CA ALA A 37 12.36 -8.97 16.51
C ALA A 37 13.56 -8.10 16.12
N SER A 38 13.92 -8.17 14.84
CA SER A 38 14.99 -7.37 14.24
C SER A 38 14.67 -6.92 12.83
N LEU A 39 15.23 -5.78 12.44
CA LEU A 39 15.21 -5.23 11.08
C LEU A 39 16.61 -5.29 10.50
N ARG A 40 16.75 -5.82 9.30
CA ARG A 40 18.00 -5.92 8.56
C ARG A 40 17.90 -5.18 7.24
N HIS A 41 18.89 -4.36 6.92
CA HIS A 41 18.92 -3.57 5.70
C HIS A 41 20.07 -4.01 4.81
N LEU A 42 19.75 -4.60 3.68
CA LEU A 42 20.73 -5.04 2.70
C LEU A 42 20.76 -4.08 1.49
N ARG A 43 21.95 -3.68 1.07
CA ARG A 43 22.11 -2.81 -0.10
C ARG A 43 21.66 -3.51 -1.37
N PRO A 44 20.81 -2.90 -2.21
CA PRO A 44 20.45 -3.47 -3.49
C PRO A 44 21.68 -3.63 -4.39
N LEU A 45 21.76 -4.74 -5.10
CA LEU A 45 22.83 -4.98 -6.07
C LEU A 45 22.59 -4.24 -7.39
N PHE A 46 21.33 -4.18 -7.82
CA PHE A 46 20.91 -3.45 -9.02
C PHE A 46 19.60 -2.72 -8.75
N SER A 47 19.73 -1.50 -8.25
CA SER A 47 18.56 -0.67 -7.91
C SER A 47 17.95 -0.02 -9.16
N THR A 48 16.62 0.11 -9.15
CA THR A 48 15.88 0.92 -10.12
C THR A 48 16.32 2.39 -10.12
N ALA A 49 16.85 2.91 -9.01
CA ALA A 49 17.45 4.25 -8.94
C ALA A 49 18.63 4.46 -9.91
N GLN A 50 19.29 3.39 -10.32
CA GLN A 50 20.37 3.44 -11.32
C GLN A 50 19.83 3.61 -12.75
N LEU A 51 18.55 3.33 -12.97
CA LEU A 51 17.88 3.43 -14.27
C LEU A 51 17.29 4.83 -14.47
N LYS A 52 18.14 5.86 -14.54
CA LYS A 52 17.74 7.28 -14.69
C LYS A 52 16.82 7.57 -15.88
N PHE A 53 16.70 6.64 -16.82
CA PHE A 53 15.81 6.75 -17.97
C PHE A 53 14.36 6.32 -17.69
N LEU A 54 14.08 5.71 -16.52
CA LEU A 54 12.73 5.31 -16.14
C LEU A 54 12.13 6.39 -15.22
N PRO A 55 11.18 7.20 -15.72
CA PRO A 55 10.76 8.41 -14.99
C PRO A 55 9.90 8.13 -13.74
N TYR A 56 9.41 6.91 -13.53
CA TYR A 56 8.37 6.64 -12.53
C TYR A 56 8.53 5.33 -11.74
N VAL A 57 9.72 4.71 -11.76
CA VAL A 57 9.94 3.46 -11.04
C VAL A 57 10.41 3.75 -9.62
N PRO A 58 9.81 3.12 -8.57
CA PRO A 58 10.28 3.27 -7.20
C PRO A 58 11.76 2.90 -7.05
N ASP A 59 12.53 3.72 -6.36
CA ASP A 59 13.98 3.61 -6.23
C ASP A 59 14.48 2.55 -5.23
N HIS A 60 13.57 1.92 -4.51
CA HIS A 60 13.86 0.94 -3.45
C HIS A 60 13.77 -0.52 -3.90
N THR A 61 13.65 -0.79 -5.20
CA THR A 61 13.57 -2.16 -5.74
C THR A 61 14.92 -2.65 -6.25
N ASP A 62 15.29 -3.87 -5.90
CA ASP A 62 16.45 -4.57 -6.44
C ASP A 62 16.01 -5.50 -7.57
N LEU A 63 16.45 -5.21 -8.79
CA LEU A 63 16.14 -5.97 -10.01
C LEU A 63 17.12 -7.14 -10.25
N SER A 64 18.11 -7.31 -9.40
CA SER A 64 19.06 -8.42 -9.56
C SER A 64 18.35 -9.78 -9.49
N PRO A 65 18.85 -10.80 -10.18
CA PRO A 65 18.22 -12.12 -10.16
C PRO A 65 18.46 -12.88 -8.85
N TYR A 66 19.41 -12.44 -8.03
CA TYR A 66 19.87 -13.12 -6.81
C TYR A 66 20.66 -12.19 -5.92
N HIS A 67 20.50 -12.31 -4.59
CA HIS A 67 21.23 -11.54 -3.59
C HIS A 67 22.07 -12.45 -2.68
N PRO A 68 23.42 -12.53 -2.89
CA PRO A 68 24.28 -13.51 -2.21
C PRO A 68 24.32 -13.37 -0.69
N THR A 69 24.30 -12.12 -0.18
CA THR A 69 24.31 -11.89 1.27
C THR A 69 23.03 -12.40 1.91
N LEU A 70 21.88 -12.04 1.35
CA LEU A 70 20.59 -12.54 1.82
C LEU A 70 20.54 -14.07 1.80
N ALA A 71 21.02 -14.69 0.73
CA ALA A 71 21.02 -16.15 0.62
C ALA A 71 21.83 -16.88 1.69
N ARG A 72 22.90 -16.25 2.19
CA ARG A 72 23.69 -16.82 3.30
C ARG A 72 22.98 -16.70 4.64
N GLU A 73 22.22 -15.63 4.83
CA GLU A 73 21.50 -15.39 6.09
C GLU A 73 20.20 -16.20 6.17
N LEU A 74 19.52 -16.45 5.04
CA LEU A 74 18.23 -17.16 5.01
C LEU A 74 18.29 -18.65 5.40
N VAL A 75 19.47 -19.25 5.48
CA VAL A 75 19.60 -20.69 5.80
C VAL A 75 19.38 -21.02 7.28
N ASP A 76 19.38 -20.00 8.13
CA ASP A 76 19.29 -20.15 9.60
C ASP A 76 17.84 -19.96 10.11
N TYR A 77 16.85 -19.91 9.22
CA TYR A 77 15.44 -19.72 9.56
C TYR A 77 14.60 -20.98 9.29
N ASP A 78 13.59 -21.21 10.13
CA ASP A 78 12.64 -22.33 9.98
C ASP A 78 11.62 -22.08 8.86
N VAL A 79 11.20 -20.81 8.66
CA VAL A 79 10.23 -20.40 7.65
C VAL A 79 10.68 -19.11 6.98
N ILE A 80 10.54 -19.04 5.67
CA ILE A 80 10.81 -17.82 4.91
C ILE A 80 9.50 -17.28 4.35
N HIS A 81 9.21 -16.00 4.68
CA HIS A 81 8.03 -15.29 4.19
C HIS A 81 8.41 -14.20 3.20
N THR A 82 7.72 -14.13 2.05
CA THR A 82 7.92 -13.10 1.03
C THR A 82 6.70 -12.20 0.88
N THR A 83 6.93 -10.94 0.50
CA THR A 83 5.87 -9.93 0.30
C THR A 83 5.68 -9.55 -1.16
N ASP A 84 6.44 -10.18 -2.03
CA ASP A 84 6.38 -10.05 -3.48
C ASP A 84 6.89 -11.34 -4.16
N ALA A 85 6.75 -11.42 -5.48
CA ALA A 85 7.20 -12.55 -6.30
C ALA A 85 8.27 -12.14 -7.33
N PHE A 86 8.72 -10.88 -7.35
CA PHE A 86 9.29 -10.29 -8.55
C PHE A 86 10.75 -9.87 -8.41
N PHE A 87 11.12 -9.39 -7.22
CA PHE A 87 12.42 -8.74 -6.98
C PHE A 87 13.45 -9.69 -6.39
N ALA A 88 14.66 -9.20 -6.23
CA ALA A 88 15.82 -9.99 -5.84
C ALA A 88 15.62 -10.82 -4.57
N PHE A 89 14.94 -10.24 -3.56
CA PHE A 89 14.76 -10.92 -2.28
C PHE A 89 13.82 -12.13 -2.41
N ALA A 90 12.67 -11.96 -3.08
CA ALA A 90 11.75 -13.07 -3.32
C ALA A 90 12.37 -14.17 -4.20
N ARG A 91 13.11 -13.78 -5.25
CA ARG A 91 13.83 -14.74 -6.11
C ARG A 91 14.93 -15.49 -5.37
N THR A 92 15.60 -14.82 -4.44
CA THR A 92 16.65 -15.42 -3.60
C THR A 92 16.00 -16.39 -2.60
N ALA A 93 14.93 -15.98 -1.93
CA ALA A 93 14.14 -16.80 -1.04
C ALA A 93 13.70 -18.11 -1.71
N GLU A 94 13.08 -18.03 -2.91
CA GLU A 94 12.68 -19.20 -3.67
C GLU A 94 13.84 -20.18 -3.98
N ARG A 95 15.04 -19.66 -4.25
CA ARG A 95 16.21 -20.51 -4.53
C ARG A 95 16.75 -21.17 -3.29
N VAL A 96 16.81 -20.43 -2.19
CA VAL A 96 17.29 -20.95 -0.91
C VAL A 96 16.34 -22.02 -0.38
N THR A 97 15.03 -21.72 -0.30
CA THR A 97 14.02 -22.67 0.20
C THR A 97 14.01 -23.96 -0.61
N ARG A 98 14.03 -23.88 -1.95
CA ARG A 98 14.09 -25.06 -2.80
C ARG A 98 15.35 -25.92 -2.60
N ARG A 99 16.51 -25.30 -2.33
CA ARG A 99 17.78 -26.02 -2.15
C ARG A 99 17.92 -26.66 -0.77
N ARG A 100 17.25 -26.06 0.21
CA ARG A 100 17.38 -26.43 1.61
C ARG A 100 16.19 -27.20 2.16
N GLY A 101 15.12 -27.34 1.37
CA GLY A 101 13.87 -27.95 1.85
C GLY A 101 13.06 -27.06 2.79
N LEU A 102 13.42 -25.75 2.93
CA LEU A 102 12.73 -24.85 3.84
C LEU A 102 11.36 -24.44 3.30
N PRO A 103 10.34 -24.32 4.16
CA PRO A 103 9.04 -23.85 3.75
C PRO A 103 9.08 -22.38 3.32
N LEU A 104 8.40 -22.07 2.22
CA LEU A 104 8.22 -20.73 1.70
C LEU A 104 6.76 -20.32 1.87
N THR A 105 6.53 -19.16 2.46
CA THR A 105 5.20 -18.55 2.55
C THR A 105 5.20 -17.17 1.89
N THR A 106 4.03 -16.67 1.52
CA THR A 106 3.94 -15.34 0.90
C THR A 106 2.66 -14.61 1.27
N SER A 107 2.69 -13.28 1.11
CA SER A 107 1.48 -12.46 1.24
C SER A 107 1.39 -11.42 0.13
N PHE A 108 0.15 -11.11 -0.29
CA PHE A 108 -0.09 -10.13 -1.36
C PHE A 108 -0.24 -8.72 -0.78
N HIS A 109 0.58 -7.79 -1.26
CA HIS A 109 0.60 -6.41 -0.79
C HIS A 109 0.41 -5.36 -1.88
N THR A 110 0.76 -5.71 -3.13
CA THR A 110 0.75 -4.78 -4.26
C THR A 110 0.34 -5.51 -5.53
N ASP A 111 -0.56 -4.92 -6.31
CA ASP A 111 -0.89 -5.39 -7.66
C ASP A 111 0.23 -5.02 -8.64
N THR A 112 1.37 -5.69 -8.49
CA THR A 112 2.55 -5.47 -9.34
C THR A 112 2.25 -5.67 -10.84
N PRO A 113 1.44 -6.66 -11.28
CA PRO A 113 1.05 -6.78 -12.67
C PRO A 113 0.36 -5.54 -13.23
N SER A 114 -0.61 -4.96 -12.52
CA SER A 114 -1.30 -3.74 -12.94
C SER A 114 -0.39 -2.51 -12.91
N TYR A 115 0.45 -2.37 -11.90
CA TYR A 115 1.48 -1.33 -11.86
C TYR A 115 2.46 -1.46 -13.03
N ALA A 116 2.87 -2.67 -13.41
CA ALA A 116 3.76 -2.89 -14.54
C ALA A 116 3.11 -2.43 -15.86
N ARG A 117 1.80 -2.64 -16.06
CA ARG A 117 1.06 -2.11 -17.21
C ARG A 117 1.09 -0.58 -17.24
N ILE A 118 0.76 0.05 -16.12
CA ILE A 118 0.69 1.51 -15.99
C ILE A 118 2.06 2.14 -16.26
N PHE A 119 3.10 1.70 -15.56
CA PHE A 119 4.45 2.28 -15.70
C PHE A 119 5.05 2.02 -17.09
N THR A 120 4.79 0.86 -17.69
CA THR A 120 5.24 0.58 -19.07
C THR A 120 4.57 1.53 -20.06
N ARG A 121 3.26 1.73 -19.97
CA ARG A 121 2.50 2.68 -20.78
C ARG A 121 3.05 4.09 -20.63
N GLN A 122 3.18 4.58 -19.40
CA GLN A 122 3.70 5.92 -19.11
C GLN A 122 5.12 6.14 -19.63
N THR A 123 5.98 5.13 -19.51
CA THR A 123 7.35 5.21 -20.02
C THR A 123 7.37 5.37 -21.53
N ILE A 124 6.51 4.63 -22.25
CA ILE A 124 6.37 4.73 -23.70
C ILE A 124 5.84 6.12 -24.08
N GLU A 125 4.77 6.58 -23.44
CA GLU A 125 4.15 7.89 -23.69
C GLU A 125 5.10 9.05 -23.37
N ALA A 126 5.82 8.99 -22.27
CA ALA A 126 6.77 10.03 -21.87
C ALA A 126 7.98 10.14 -22.81
N ARG A 127 8.37 9.03 -23.45
CA ARG A 127 9.55 8.99 -24.36
C ARG A 127 9.21 9.24 -25.81
N LEU A 128 8.07 8.74 -26.24
CA LEU A 128 7.70 8.70 -27.67
C LEU A 128 6.45 9.55 -27.96
N GLY A 129 5.79 10.11 -26.94
CA GLY A 129 4.58 10.90 -27.10
C GLY A 129 3.49 10.15 -27.86
N THR A 130 2.87 10.83 -28.81
CA THR A 130 1.81 10.28 -29.70
C THR A 130 2.36 9.80 -31.04
N SER A 131 3.66 9.58 -31.15
CA SER A 131 4.34 9.18 -32.38
C SER A 131 3.89 7.81 -32.91
N TRP A 132 4.13 7.55 -34.21
CA TRP A 132 3.84 6.24 -34.78
C TRP A 132 4.50 5.05 -34.04
N PRO A 133 5.78 5.11 -33.58
CA PRO A 133 6.35 4.04 -32.78
C PRO A 133 5.63 3.85 -31.45
N ALA A 134 5.18 4.93 -30.79
CA ALA A 134 4.41 4.82 -29.55
C ALA A 134 3.10 4.04 -29.78
N ARG A 135 2.32 4.42 -30.80
CA ARG A 135 1.09 3.71 -31.16
C ARG A 135 1.35 2.23 -31.44
N LYS A 136 2.38 1.92 -32.22
CA LYS A 136 2.73 0.53 -32.52
C LYS A 136 3.06 -0.29 -31.26
N LEU A 137 3.80 0.29 -30.30
CA LEU A 137 4.11 -0.36 -29.03
C LEU A 137 2.89 -0.54 -28.13
N LEU A 138 1.99 0.45 -28.11
CA LEU A 138 0.84 0.46 -27.22
C LEU A 138 -0.34 -0.34 -27.77
N GLU A 139 -0.65 -0.17 -29.08
CA GLU A 139 -1.85 -0.72 -29.72
C GLU A 139 -1.58 -2.07 -30.40
N ASP A 140 -0.60 -2.14 -31.32
CA ASP A 140 -0.34 -3.35 -32.09
C ASP A 140 0.39 -4.42 -31.25
N TRP A 141 1.47 -4.02 -30.60
CA TRP A 141 2.29 -4.94 -29.83
C TRP A 141 1.82 -5.11 -28.38
N GLN A 142 0.94 -4.25 -27.88
CA GLN A 142 0.39 -4.29 -26.55
C GLN A 142 1.46 -4.57 -25.47
N VAL A 143 2.58 -3.84 -25.54
CA VAL A 143 3.74 -4.06 -24.68
C VAL A 143 3.38 -3.98 -23.19
N PRO A 144 2.57 -3.00 -22.72
CA PRO A 144 2.11 -2.96 -21.33
C PRO A 144 1.39 -4.24 -20.92
N GLU A 145 0.48 -4.73 -21.76
CA GLU A 145 -0.33 -5.93 -21.48
C GLU A 145 0.53 -7.21 -21.45
N ARG A 146 1.50 -7.31 -22.36
CA ARG A 146 2.47 -8.42 -22.34
C ARG A 146 3.31 -8.42 -21.09
N GLN A 147 3.73 -7.25 -20.62
CA GLN A 147 4.49 -7.10 -19.39
C GLN A 147 3.63 -7.49 -18.18
N GLY A 148 2.38 -7.03 -18.10
CA GLY A 148 1.44 -7.45 -17.07
C GLY A 148 1.25 -8.97 -17.01
N ARG A 149 0.98 -9.61 -18.16
CA ARG A 149 0.84 -11.08 -18.23
C ARG A 149 2.10 -11.83 -17.78
N ARG A 150 3.29 -11.32 -18.09
CA ARG A 150 4.55 -11.93 -17.58
C ARG A 150 4.64 -11.85 -16.06
N MET A 151 4.20 -10.73 -15.48
CA MET A 151 4.16 -10.58 -14.01
C MET A 151 3.11 -11.53 -13.40
N GLU A 152 1.93 -11.66 -14.00
CA GLU A 152 0.91 -12.63 -13.54
C GLU A 152 1.43 -14.08 -13.57
N GLN A 153 2.06 -14.49 -14.67
CA GLN A 153 2.68 -15.80 -14.78
C GLN A 153 3.77 -16.01 -13.71
N ARG A 154 4.56 -14.98 -13.46
CA ARG A 154 5.59 -15.04 -12.41
C ARG A 154 4.98 -15.18 -11.01
N LEU A 155 3.90 -14.45 -10.73
CA LEU A 155 3.15 -14.56 -9.47
C LEU A 155 2.61 -15.97 -9.26
N VAL A 156 1.94 -16.54 -10.27
CA VAL A 156 1.44 -17.92 -10.22
C VAL A 156 2.56 -18.93 -9.98
N GLN A 157 3.73 -18.76 -10.63
CA GLN A 157 4.87 -19.63 -10.40
C GLN A 157 5.44 -19.51 -8.99
N HIS A 158 5.41 -18.31 -8.41
CA HIS A 158 5.83 -18.07 -7.04
C HIS A 158 4.89 -18.76 -6.04
N VAL A 159 3.57 -18.53 -6.19
CA VAL A 159 2.55 -19.13 -5.34
C VAL A 159 2.63 -20.66 -5.35
N ARG A 160 2.85 -21.29 -6.51
CA ARG A 160 3.03 -22.75 -6.61
C ARG A 160 4.19 -23.32 -5.79
N ARG A 161 5.11 -22.47 -5.35
CA ARG A 161 6.28 -22.87 -4.54
C ARG A 161 6.10 -22.61 -3.05
N CYS A 162 5.02 -21.91 -2.72
CA CYS A 162 4.69 -21.60 -1.34
C CYS A 162 3.91 -22.75 -0.71
N SER A 163 4.17 -23.03 0.57
CA SER A 163 3.32 -23.92 1.38
C SER A 163 2.01 -23.23 1.75
N TYR A 164 2.10 -21.95 2.11
CA TYR A 164 0.96 -21.14 2.53
C TYR A 164 1.00 -19.74 1.93
N VAL A 165 -0.20 -19.15 1.74
CA VAL A 165 -0.39 -17.78 1.26
C VAL A 165 -1.33 -17.02 2.21
N ALA A 166 -0.99 -15.78 2.52
CA ALA A 166 -1.89 -14.86 3.22
C ALA A 166 -2.42 -13.80 2.23
N ALA A 167 -3.74 -13.71 2.08
CA ALA A 167 -4.39 -12.84 1.12
C ALA A 167 -5.43 -11.93 1.80
N THR A 168 -5.56 -10.70 1.31
CA THR A 168 -6.53 -9.71 1.84
C THR A 168 -7.80 -9.66 0.98
N ARG A 169 -7.67 -9.75 -0.36
CA ARG A 169 -8.77 -9.66 -1.32
C ARG A 169 -9.35 -11.04 -1.63
N ALA A 170 -10.65 -11.08 -1.91
CA ALA A 170 -11.34 -12.31 -2.32
C ALA A 170 -10.73 -12.94 -3.58
N ASP A 171 -10.40 -12.10 -4.59
CA ASP A 171 -9.78 -12.57 -5.84
C ASP A 171 -8.39 -13.18 -5.61
N ASP A 172 -7.56 -12.56 -4.76
CA ASP A 172 -6.24 -13.07 -4.42
C ASP A 172 -6.32 -14.38 -3.63
N HIS A 173 -7.31 -14.48 -2.74
CA HIS A 173 -7.61 -15.70 -1.99
C HIS A 173 -8.04 -16.82 -2.94
N ALA A 174 -9.00 -16.57 -3.84
CA ALA A 174 -9.48 -17.52 -4.82
C ALA A 174 -8.35 -18.00 -5.77
N LEU A 175 -7.48 -17.09 -6.21
CA LEU A 175 -6.31 -17.42 -7.02
C LEU A 175 -5.36 -18.36 -6.27
N ALA A 176 -5.06 -18.06 -5.02
CA ALA A 176 -4.17 -18.87 -4.20
C ALA A 176 -4.78 -20.26 -3.90
N GLU A 177 -6.08 -20.34 -3.56
CA GLU A 177 -6.80 -21.61 -3.37
C GLU A 177 -6.85 -22.48 -4.63
N ALA A 178 -7.03 -21.86 -5.80
CA ALA A 178 -7.02 -22.58 -7.07
C ALA A 178 -5.64 -23.20 -7.38
N ILE A 179 -4.57 -22.66 -6.81
CA ILE A 179 -3.19 -23.13 -7.05
C ILE A 179 -2.75 -24.12 -5.98
N LEU A 180 -3.01 -23.86 -4.71
CA LEU A 180 -2.50 -24.61 -3.55
C LEU A 180 -3.53 -25.57 -2.95
N GLY A 181 -4.82 -25.32 -3.18
CA GLY A 181 -5.91 -26.01 -2.50
C GLY A 181 -6.44 -25.25 -1.28
N LYS A 182 -7.60 -25.69 -0.83
CA LYS A 182 -8.24 -25.17 0.37
C LYS A 182 -7.44 -25.57 1.61
N GLY A 183 -7.29 -24.63 2.54
CA GLY A 183 -6.53 -24.84 3.78
C GLY A 183 -5.10 -24.30 3.76
N CYS A 184 -4.53 -24.02 2.57
CA CYS A 184 -3.21 -23.40 2.43
C CYS A 184 -3.28 -21.89 2.28
N VAL A 185 -4.46 -21.27 2.41
CA VAL A 185 -4.66 -19.83 2.23
C VAL A 185 -5.32 -19.24 3.47
N GLY A 186 -4.61 -18.32 4.11
CA GLY A 186 -5.09 -17.56 5.26
C GLY A 186 -5.57 -16.17 4.88
N HIS A 187 -6.41 -15.57 5.72
CA HIS A 187 -6.79 -14.18 5.58
C HIS A 187 -5.69 -13.29 6.16
N LEU A 188 -5.44 -12.13 5.52
CA LEU A 188 -4.49 -11.13 5.99
C LEU A 188 -5.20 -9.79 6.17
N ARG A 189 -5.50 -9.44 7.42
CA ARG A 189 -6.10 -8.16 7.78
C ARG A 189 -5.10 -7.00 7.65
N LEU A 190 -5.63 -5.79 7.67
CA LEU A 190 -4.86 -4.55 7.76
C LEU A 190 -4.76 -4.14 9.23
N GLY A 191 -3.54 -4.11 9.75
CA GLY A 191 -3.28 -3.62 11.10
C GLY A 191 -3.23 -2.10 11.15
N VAL A 192 -3.59 -1.52 12.29
CA VAL A 192 -3.44 -0.09 12.56
C VAL A 192 -2.87 0.14 13.96
N ASP A 193 -2.11 1.22 14.09
CA ASP A 193 -1.54 1.63 15.38
C ASP A 193 -2.42 2.71 16.03
N ARG A 194 -3.26 2.28 16.97
CA ARG A 194 -4.18 3.14 17.71
C ARG A 194 -3.48 4.05 18.74
N SER A 195 -2.22 3.82 19.04
CA SER A 195 -1.44 4.71 19.89
C SER A 195 -0.99 5.97 19.14
N VAL A 196 -0.91 5.86 17.81
CA VAL A 196 -0.56 6.97 16.91
C VAL A 196 -1.80 7.63 16.33
N PHE A 197 -2.70 6.83 15.74
CA PHE A 197 -3.89 7.31 15.03
C PHE A 197 -5.15 7.14 15.87
N GLY A 198 -5.94 8.18 15.97
CA GLY A 198 -7.19 8.18 16.73
C GLY A 198 -7.93 9.51 16.65
N PRO A 199 -9.21 9.54 17.05
CA PRO A 199 -10.03 10.75 17.01
C PRO A 199 -9.60 11.80 18.04
N ASP A 200 -8.87 11.41 19.08
CA ASP A 200 -8.28 12.28 20.10
C ASP A 200 -7.15 13.17 19.56
N ARG A 201 -6.65 12.90 18.34
CA ARG A 201 -5.64 13.70 17.65
C ARG A 201 -6.22 14.91 16.91
N VAL A 202 -7.50 15.20 17.04
CA VAL A 202 -8.13 16.34 16.38
C VAL A 202 -7.56 17.65 16.92
N ASP A 203 -6.98 18.45 16.02
CA ASP A 203 -6.51 19.81 16.26
C ASP A 203 -6.64 20.63 14.97
N ARG A 204 -7.87 20.99 14.64
CA ARG A 204 -8.18 21.70 13.40
C ARG A 204 -7.45 23.04 13.32
N VAL A 205 -7.42 23.80 14.40
CA VAL A 205 -6.78 25.13 14.46
C VAL A 205 -5.27 25.01 14.30
N GLY A 206 -4.64 24.08 15.01
CA GLY A 206 -3.20 23.82 14.89
C GLY A 206 -2.81 23.33 13.49
N VAL A 207 -3.62 22.46 12.90
CA VAL A 207 -3.42 21.98 11.51
C VAL A 207 -3.53 23.12 10.51
N GLU A 208 -4.55 23.99 10.62
CA GLU A 208 -4.71 25.15 9.74
C GLU A 208 -3.53 26.10 9.86
N ALA A 209 -3.10 26.41 11.08
CA ALA A 209 -1.97 27.32 11.32
C ALA A 209 -0.64 26.73 10.82
N ARG A 210 -0.36 25.45 11.12
CA ARG A 210 0.89 24.78 10.74
C ARG A 210 1.07 24.66 9.24
N TRP A 211 0.01 24.37 8.52
CA TRP A 211 0.04 24.09 7.08
C TRP A 211 -0.41 25.27 6.21
N GLY A 212 -0.68 26.43 6.82
CA GLY A 212 -1.11 27.64 6.12
C GLY A 212 -2.46 27.47 5.41
N ILE A 213 -3.36 26.71 6.01
CA ILE A 213 -4.69 26.43 5.43
C ILE A 213 -5.65 27.54 5.84
N PRO A 214 -6.32 28.23 4.90
CA PRO A 214 -7.30 29.25 5.26
C PRO A 214 -8.48 28.65 6.03
N ALA A 215 -8.89 29.33 7.11
CA ALA A 215 -10.04 28.90 7.91
C ALA A 215 -11.33 28.81 7.10
N GLY A 216 -12.23 27.90 7.51
CA GLY A 216 -13.55 27.72 6.87
C GLY A 216 -13.51 26.99 5.52
N ARG A 217 -12.38 26.43 5.11
CA ARG A 217 -12.26 25.58 3.93
C ARG A 217 -12.64 24.13 4.27
N THR A 218 -13.29 23.44 3.32
CA THR A 218 -13.43 21.97 3.40
C THR A 218 -12.09 21.32 3.08
N LEU A 219 -11.52 20.62 4.07
CA LEU A 219 -10.19 20.02 4.00
C LEU A 219 -10.25 18.64 3.38
N VAL A 220 -9.72 18.50 2.18
CA VAL A 220 -9.54 17.24 1.48
C VAL A 220 -8.11 16.77 1.68
N LEU A 221 -7.91 15.62 2.34
CA LEU A 221 -6.58 15.07 2.58
C LEU A 221 -6.29 13.95 1.55
N PHE A 222 -5.13 14.05 0.93
CA PHE A 222 -4.55 12.98 0.12
C PHE A 222 -3.22 12.55 0.74
N VAL A 223 -3.06 11.25 1.00
CA VAL A 223 -1.82 10.69 1.57
C VAL A 223 -1.25 9.64 0.62
N GLY A 224 0.01 9.83 0.23
CA GLY A 224 0.70 8.89 -0.66
C GLY A 224 1.64 9.56 -1.64
N ARG A 225 2.22 8.75 -2.53
CA ARG A 225 3.09 9.26 -3.59
C ARG A 225 2.30 10.17 -4.54
N LEU A 226 2.89 11.30 -4.91
CA LEU A 226 2.27 12.26 -5.82
C LEU A 226 2.62 11.87 -7.27
N ASP A 227 2.04 10.75 -7.73
CA ASP A 227 2.29 10.21 -9.06
C ASP A 227 1.01 9.70 -9.73
N VAL A 228 1.13 9.31 -11.00
CA VAL A 228 0.00 8.83 -11.81
C VAL A 228 -0.55 7.50 -11.29
N GLY A 229 0.30 6.63 -10.67
CA GLY A 229 -0.16 5.38 -10.05
C GLY A 229 -1.14 5.59 -8.90
N LYS A 230 -1.09 6.76 -8.26
CA LYS A 230 -2.03 7.20 -7.22
C LYS A 230 -3.17 8.07 -7.75
N ASN A 231 -3.21 8.31 -9.06
CA ASN A 231 -4.25 9.07 -9.76
C ASN A 231 -4.51 10.47 -9.18
N ILE A 232 -3.46 11.13 -8.65
CA ILE A 232 -3.56 12.44 -8.02
C ILE A 232 -4.06 13.52 -8.98
N HIS A 233 -3.76 13.41 -10.28
CA HIS A 233 -4.15 14.39 -11.29
C HIS A 233 -5.67 14.52 -11.44
N THR A 234 -6.41 13.40 -11.33
CA THR A 234 -7.88 13.40 -11.33
C THR A 234 -8.43 14.21 -10.16
N LEU A 235 -7.85 14.05 -8.97
CA LEU A 235 -8.26 14.80 -7.78
C LEU A 235 -7.93 16.29 -7.90
N VAL A 236 -6.73 16.63 -8.39
CA VAL A 236 -6.30 18.02 -8.62
C VAL A 236 -7.23 18.72 -9.60
N GLU A 237 -7.58 18.08 -10.72
CA GLU A 237 -8.52 18.64 -11.70
C GLU A 237 -9.91 18.84 -11.11
N ALA A 238 -10.42 17.89 -10.33
CA ALA A 238 -11.73 18.01 -9.70
C ALA A 238 -11.77 19.17 -8.68
N VAL A 239 -10.73 19.32 -7.86
CA VAL A 239 -10.59 20.44 -6.91
C VAL A 239 -10.50 21.77 -7.65
N ALA A 240 -9.71 21.87 -8.73
CA ALA A 240 -9.57 23.07 -9.53
C ALA A 240 -10.92 23.54 -10.10
N ARG A 241 -11.72 22.63 -10.68
CA ARG A 241 -13.05 22.94 -11.23
C ARG A 241 -14.01 23.43 -10.15
N LEU A 242 -14.00 22.82 -8.97
CA LEU A 242 -14.89 23.23 -7.88
C LEU A 242 -14.51 24.58 -7.29
N ARG A 243 -13.22 24.85 -7.18
CA ARG A 243 -12.73 26.16 -6.75
C ARG A 243 -13.07 27.28 -7.74
N ALA A 244 -12.98 26.99 -9.04
CA ALA A 244 -13.36 27.94 -10.09
C ALA A 244 -14.83 28.38 -10.00
N VAL A 245 -15.70 27.57 -9.42
CA VAL A 245 -17.12 27.92 -9.15
C VAL A 245 -17.36 28.38 -7.71
N GLY A 246 -16.28 28.73 -6.97
CA GLY A 246 -16.35 29.37 -5.66
C GLY A 246 -16.57 28.44 -4.47
N LEU A 247 -16.45 27.10 -4.62
CA LEU A 247 -16.53 26.21 -3.46
C LEU A 247 -15.26 26.32 -2.61
N PRO A 248 -15.38 26.45 -1.27
CA PRO A 248 -14.26 26.65 -0.38
C PRO A 248 -13.52 25.35 -0.03
N LEU A 249 -12.94 24.70 -1.04
CA LEU A 249 -12.12 23.50 -0.87
C LEU A 249 -10.64 23.83 -0.69
N HIS A 250 -9.94 23.02 0.11
CA HIS A 250 -8.49 23.04 0.23
C HIS A 250 -7.93 21.62 0.19
N LEU A 251 -7.02 21.35 -0.74
CA LEU A 251 -6.37 20.04 -0.88
C LEU A 251 -5.05 20.05 -0.10
N VAL A 252 -4.95 19.18 0.91
CA VAL A 252 -3.67 18.89 1.55
C VAL A 252 -3.12 17.57 1.03
N THR A 253 -1.88 17.59 0.54
CA THR A 253 -1.19 16.37 0.12
C THR A 253 -0.02 16.05 1.04
N ALA A 254 -0.06 14.90 1.70
CA ALA A 254 1.03 14.35 2.51
C ALA A 254 1.76 13.26 1.71
N GLY A 255 2.91 13.61 1.16
CA GLY A 255 3.74 12.74 0.33
C GLY A 255 4.59 13.50 -0.67
N VAL A 256 5.44 12.77 -1.36
CA VAL A 256 6.36 13.30 -2.36
C VAL A 256 6.13 12.65 -3.72
N GLY A 257 6.49 13.34 -4.79
CA GLY A 257 6.39 12.80 -6.14
C GLY A 257 6.43 13.88 -7.22
N PRO A 258 6.48 13.47 -8.50
CA PRO A 258 6.64 14.38 -9.62
C PRO A 258 5.49 15.37 -9.80
N ALA A 259 4.27 15.03 -9.35
CA ALA A 259 3.11 15.92 -9.47
C ALA A 259 3.13 17.12 -8.50
N ALA A 260 4.06 17.18 -7.54
CA ALA A 260 4.09 18.23 -6.53
C ALA A 260 4.16 19.67 -7.10
N LYS A 261 4.89 19.86 -8.21
CA LYS A 261 4.99 21.15 -8.90
C LYS A 261 3.67 21.52 -9.56
N ASP A 262 3.08 20.59 -10.33
CA ASP A 262 1.81 20.81 -11.02
C ASP A 262 0.66 21.12 -10.05
N ILE A 263 0.60 20.47 -8.89
CA ILE A 263 -0.39 20.74 -7.84
C ILE A 263 -0.31 22.20 -7.38
N ARG A 264 0.92 22.71 -7.09
CA ARG A 264 1.11 24.09 -6.65
C ARG A 264 0.74 25.09 -7.74
N GLU A 265 1.14 24.84 -8.98
CA GLU A 265 0.85 25.73 -10.11
C GLU A 265 -0.64 25.80 -10.44
N ARG A 266 -1.35 24.67 -10.39
CA ARG A 266 -2.77 24.58 -10.75
C ARG A 266 -3.72 25.04 -9.65
N LEU A 267 -3.41 24.80 -8.39
CA LEU A 267 -4.32 25.08 -7.28
C LEU A 267 -3.93 26.32 -6.46
N GLY A 268 -2.69 26.80 -6.58
CA GLY A 268 -2.23 28.00 -5.86
C GLY A 268 -2.53 27.93 -4.35
N ASP A 269 -3.28 28.92 -3.84
CA ASP A 269 -3.75 28.99 -2.45
C ASP A 269 -4.81 27.94 -2.08
N GLY A 270 -5.24 27.15 -3.03
CA GLY A 270 -6.20 26.03 -2.87
C GLY A 270 -5.57 24.72 -2.47
N ALA A 271 -4.25 24.64 -2.38
CA ALA A 271 -3.57 23.41 -1.98
C ALA A 271 -2.34 23.67 -1.12
N THR A 272 -2.08 22.73 -0.20
CA THR A 272 -0.83 22.61 0.55
C THR A 272 -0.15 21.30 0.19
N VAL A 273 1.07 21.39 -0.36
CA VAL A 273 1.92 20.22 -0.63
C VAL A 273 2.89 20.07 0.54
N ALA A 274 2.49 19.26 1.53
CA ALA A 274 3.19 19.13 2.81
C ALA A 274 4.50 18.34 2.71
N GLY A 275 4.71 17.60 1.61
CA GLY A 275 5.87 16.73 1.49
C GLY A 275 5.78 15.50 2.40
N PHE A 276 6.91 15.02 2.88
CA PHE A 276 6.93 13.96 3.89
C PHE A 276 6.43 14.51 5.22
N VAL A 277 5.46 13.84 5.83
CA VAL A 277 4.83 14.24 7.10
C VAL A 277 5.11 13.16 8.14
N ASP A 278 5.52 13.57 9.33
CA ASP A 278 5.75 12.65 10.45
C ASP A 278 4.45 12.01 10.93
N PRO A 279 4.50 10.79 11.50
CA PRO A 279 3.30 10.06 11.92
C PRO A 279 2.39 10.82 12.89
N SER A 280 2.96 11.61 13.82
CA SER A 280 2.18 12.41 14.77
C SER A 280 1.41 13.54 14.10
N ASP A 281 2.05 14.26 13.18
CA ASP A 281 1.42 15.31 12.39
C ASP A 281 0.38 14.74 11.41
N LEU A 282 0.69 13.57 10.84
CA LEU A 282 -0.22 12.89 9.96
C LEU A 282 -1.49 12.42 10.69
N ALA A 283 -1.35 11.98 11.94
CA ALA A 283 -2.49 11.64 12.80
C ALA A 283 -3.41 12.84 13.03
N SER A 284 -2.82 14.02 13.31
CA SER A 284 -3.60 15.27 13.45
C SER A 284 -4.26 15.69 12.14
N LEU A 285 -3.59 15.50 10.99
CA LEU A 285 -4.19 15.75 9.68
C LEU A 285 -5.39 14.84 9.42
N TYR A 286 -5.29 13.52 9.67
CA TYR A 286 -6.42 12.60 9.53
C TYR A 286 -7.59 12.97 10.42
N ALA A 287 -7.34 13.19 11.71
CA ALA A 287 -8.39 13.50 12.68
C ALA A 287 -9.09 14.84 12.39
N SER A 288 -8.34 15.81 11.82
CA SER A 288 -8.84 17.17 11.54
C SER A 288 -9.36 17.36 10.12
N ALA A 289 -9.10 16.45 9.18
CA ALA A 289 -9.62 16.55 7.82
C ALA A 289 -11.12 16.31 7.75
N ASP A 290 -11.78 16.95 6.77
CA ASP A 290 -13.19 16.72 6.49
C ASP A 290 -13.42 15.39 5.75
N LEU A 291 -12.43 14.98 4.93
CA LEU A 291 -12.40 13.69 4.25
C LEU A 291 -10.99 13.33 3.75
N VAL A 292 -10.77 12.05 3.55
CA VAL A 292 -9.62 11.50 2.81
C VAL A 292 -10.07 11.06 1.42
N ALA A 293 -9.25 11.38 0.40
CA ALA A 293 -9.49 10.97 -0.98
C ALA A 293 -8.50 9.89 -1.43
N LEU A 294 -8.99 8.67 -1.68
CA LEU A 294 -8.23 7.53 -2.22
C LEU A 294 -8.55 7.37 -3.71
N ALA A 295 -7.90 8.17 -4.55
CA ALA A 295 -8.16 8.19 -5.99
C ALA A 295 -7.45 7.08 -6.78
N SER A 296 -6.56 6.30 -6.16
CA SER A 296 -5.83 5.19 -6.78
C SER A 296 -6.78 4.10 -7.27
N GLU A 297 -6.54 3.62 -8.50
CA GLU A 297 -7.34 2.57 -9.15
C GLU A 297 -6.73 1.17 -9.05
N VAL A 298 -5.51 1.04 -8.55
CA VAL A 298 -4.76 -0.22 -8.53
C VAL A 298 -4.25 -0.61 -7.13
N GLU A 299 -4.87 -0.09 -6.11
CA GLU A 299 -4.47 -0.36 -4.73
C GLU A 299 -5.17 -1.61 -4.19
N ILE A 300 -4.39 -2.60 -3.71
CA ILE A 300 -4.92 -3.81 -3.08
C ILE A 300 -5.23 -3.54 -1.61
N ARG A 301 -4.31 -2.87 -0.91
CA ARG A 301 -4.34 -2.62 0.53
C ARG A 301 -4.05 -1.15 0.79
N SER A 302 -4.82 -0.52 1.64
CA SER A 302 -4.60 0.88 1.96
C SER A 302 -4.43 1.11 3.46
N MET A 303 -3.20 1.34 3.87
CA MET A 303 -2.91 1.84 5.21
C MET A 303 -3.59 3.19 5.44
N VAL A 304 -3.60 4.05 4.40
CA VAL A 304 -4.28 5.35 4.43
C VAL A 304 -5.77 5.21 4.76
N GLY A 305 -6.43 4.19 4.20
CA GLY A 305 -7.84 3.92 4.49
C GLY A 305 -8.07 3.55 5.95
N VAL A 306 -7.30 2.63 6.52
CA VAL A 306 -7.46 2.22 7.93
C VAL A 306 -7.03 3.32 8.90
N GLU A 307 -5.97 4.08 8.59
CA GLU A 307 -5.53 5.23 9.37
C GLU A 307 -6.60 6.34 9.39
N ALA A 308 -7.25 6.60 8.25
CA ALA A 308 -8.37 7.53 8.16
C ALA A 308 -9.56 7.06 9.01
N LEU A 309 -9.98 5.79 8.86
CA LEU A 309 -11.13 5.25 9.59
C LEU A 309 -10.93 5.27 11.11
N VAL A 310 -9.76 4.86 11.61
CA VAL A 310 -9.48 4.88 13.05
C VAL A 310 -9.42 6.30 13.62
N SER A 311 -9.05 7.29 12.77
CA SER A 311 -9.07 8.71 13.13
C SER A 311 -10.47 9.35 12.98
N GLY A 312 -11.47 8.57 12.59
CA GLY A 312 -12.83 9.05 12.34
C GLY A 312 -12.95 9.89 11.07
N CYS A 313 -12.02 9.80 10.12
CA CYS A 313 -12.08 10.59 8.88
C CYS A 313 -12.89 9.87 7.81
N PRO A 314 -13.93 10.49 7.22
CA PRO A 314 -14.66 9.95 6.08
C PRO A 314 -13.74 9.69 4.89
N VAL A 315 -14.01 8.64 4.12
CA VAL A 315 -13.18 8.27 2.97
C VAL A 315 -13.98 8.26 1.67
N LEU A 316 -13.47 8.96 0.65
CA LEU A 316 -13.89 8.78 -0.74
C LEU A 316 -12.88 7.84 -1.42
N VAL A 317 -13.36 6.77 -2.04
CA VAL A 317 -12.50 5.74 -2.65
C VAL A 317 -12.93 5.48 -4.09
N SER A 318 -11.95 5.34 -5.00
CA SER A 318 -12.23 4.96 -6.39
C SER A 318 -12.87 3.58 -6.47
N GLU A 319 -13.91 3.42 -7.29
CA GLU A 319 -14.60 2.13 -7.53
C GLU A 319 -13.67 1.03 -8.06
N ARG A 320 -12.57 1.42 -8.71
CA ARG A 320 -11.61 0.48 -9.29
C ARG A 320 -10.51 0.07 -8.32
N SER A 321 -10.48 0.68 -7.15
CA SER A 321 -9.56 0.30 -6.08
C SER A 321 -10.04 -0.97 -5.38
N GLY A 322 -9.18 -1.94 -5.16
CA GLY A 322 -9.49 -3.09 -4.31
C GLY A 322 -9.86 -2.70 -2.88
N VAL A 323 -9.51 -1.49 -2.45
CA VAL A 323 -9.94 -0.92 -1.16
C VAL A 323 -11.45 -0.69 -1.12
N ALA A 324 -12.09 -0.34 -2.25
CA ALA A 324 -13.54 -0.18 -2.31
C ALA A 324 -14.27 -1.48 -1.99
N GLU A 325 -13.76 -2.62 -2.45
CA GLU A 325 -14.30 -3.95 -2.13
C GLU A 325 -14.14 -4.29 -0.65
N LEU A 326 -12.93 -4.09 -0.10
CA LEU A 326 -12.62 -4.41 1.30
C LEU A 326 -13.52 -3.70 2.31
N PHE A 327 -13.94 -2.48 2.00
CA PHE A 327 -14.73 -1.63 2.90
C PHE A 327 -16.14 -1.32 2.36
N SER A 328 -16.62 -2.08 1.36
CA SER A 328 -17.94 -1.87 0.74
C SER A 328 -19.12 -2.02 1.71
N HIS A 329 -18.91 -2.74 2.81
CA HIS A 329 -19.92 -3.02 3.82
C HIS A 329 -20.03 -1.94 4.91
N THR A 330 -19.17 -0.91 4.90
CA THR A 330 -19.24 0.18 5.87
C THR A 330 -19.72 1.50 5.24
N PRO A 331 -20.67 2.21 5.88
CA PRO A 331 -21.05 3.54 5.43
C PRO A 331 -20.01 4.63 5.70
N ALA A 332 -18.87 4.26 6.31
CA ALA A 332 -17.74 5.16 6.53
C ALA A 332 -16.97 5.50 5.24
N MET A 333 -17.14 4.69 4.19
CA MET A 333 -16.55 4.92 2.88
C MET A 333 -17.63 5.16 1.82
N ARG A 334 -17.34 6.10 0.92
CA ARG A 334 -18.18 6.36 -0.25
C ARG A 334 -17.39 6.03 -1.52
N VAL A 335 -17.93 5.13 -2.32
CA VAL A 335 -17.33 4.73 -3.59
C VAL A 335 -17.62 5.80 -4.65
N VAL A 336 -16.58 6.21 -5.36
CA VAL A 336 -16.60 7.22 -6.42
C VAL A 336 -16.27 6.53 -7.75
N LYS A 337 -17.12 6.75 -8.76
CA LYS A 337 -16.88 6.23 -10.12
C LYS A 337 -15.60 6.82 -10.72
N SER A 338 -15.04 6.11 -11.69
CA SER A 338 -13.85 6.59 -12.41
C SER A 338 -14.13 7.86 -13.21
N GLY A 339 -13.12 8.72 -13.32
CA GLY A 339 -13.17 9.95 -14.10
C GLY A 339 -13.38 11.22 -13.26
N VAL A 340 -12.93 12.34 -13.80
CA VAL A 340 -12.89 13.64 -13.11
C VAL A 340 -14.28 14.11 -12.69
N ASP A 341 -15.30 13.93 -13.53
CA ASP A 341 -16.65 14.42 -13.27
C ASP A 341 -17.27 13.76 -12.02
N ALA A 342 -17.05 12.45 -11.84
CA ALA A 342 -17.50 11.73 -10.66
C ALA A 342 -16.82 12.23 -9.37
N TRP A 343 -15.51 12.55 -9.45
CA TRP A 343 -14.80 13.16 -8.34
C TRP A 343 -15.25 14.59 -8.05
N VAL A 344 -15.59 15.38 -9.09
CA VAL A 344 -16.21 16.70 -8.93
C VAL A 344 -17.53 16.57 -8.16
N ASP A 345 -18.39 15.63 -8.52
CA ASP A 345 -19.69 15.45 -7.85
C ASP A 345 -19.51 14.96 -6.39
N ALA A 346 -18.59 14.02 -6.16
CA ALA A 346 -18.31 13.52 -4.82
C ALA A 346 -17.72 14.60 -3.89
N LEU A 347 -16.78 15.40 -4.38
CA LEU A 347 -16.21 16.52 -3.61
C LEU A 347 -17.19 17.68 -3.42
N ARG A 348 -18.07 17.95 -4.40
CA ARG A 348 -19.16 18.93 -4.26
C ARG A 348 -20.14 18.50 -3.17
N TRP A 349 -20.52 17.23 -3.15
CA TRP A 349 -21.32 16.67 -2.05
C TRP A 349 -20.59 16.86 -0.72
N ALA A 350 -19.32 16.47 -0.64
CA ALA A 350 -18.54 16.60 0.59
C ALA A 350 -18.44 18.05 1.09
N ALA A 351 -18.33 19.04 0.20
CA ALA A 351 -18.27 20.44 0.59
C ALA A 351 -19.62 20.98 1.14
N ARG A 352 -20.75 20.40 0.71
CA ARG A 352 -22.09 20.93 1.04
C ARG A 352 -22.80 20.14 2.13
N ASP A 353 -22.60 18.84 2.20
CA ASP A 353 -23.33 17.96 3.11
C ASP A 353 -22.54 17.70 4.39
N VAL A 354 -22.59 18.68 5.30
CA VAL A 354 -21.94 18.58 6.63
C VAL A 354 -22.53 17.43 7.46
N ALA A 355 -23.86 17.23 7.39
CA ALA A 355 -24.52 16.16 8.13
C ALA A 355 -24.11 14.78 7.62
N GLY A 356 -24.02 14.61 6.29
CA GLY A 356 -23.55 13.38 5.68
C GLY A 356 -22.11 13.04 6.06
N ARG A 357 -21.19 14.04 6.07
CA ARG A 357 -19.82 13.83 6.58
C ARG A 357 -19.78 13.45 8.05
N ALA A 358 -20.62 14.09 8.89
CA ALA A 358 -20.70 13.75 10.31
C ALA A 358 -21.22 12.32 10.54
N ALA A 359 -22.20 11.87 9.76
CA ALA A 359 -22.68 10.49 9.80
C ALA A 359 -21.59 9.49 9.37
N MET A 360 -20.85 9.79 8.31
CA MET A 360 -19.71 8.98 7.89
C MET A 360 -18.58 8.94 8.94
N ARG A 361 -18.32 10.03 9.64
CA ARG A 361 -17.37 10.10 10.75
C ARG A 361 -17.75 9.16 11.89
N SER A 362 -19.03 9.19 12.31
CA SER A 362 -19.55 8.27 13.32
C SER A 362 -19.40 6.82 12.87
N ALA A 363 -19.79 6.51 11.63
CA ALA A 363 -19.65 5.18 11.07
C ALA A 363 -18.18 4.71 10.98
N ALA A 364 -17.24 5.62 10.71
CA ALA A 364 -15.81 5.31 10.67
C ALA A 364 -15.30 4.87 12.05
N LEU A 365 -15.67 5.59 13.11
CA LEU A 365 -15.29 5.25 14.48
C LEU A 365 -15.93 3.93 14.95
N ASP A 366 -17.21 3.73 14.65
CA ASP A 366 -17.91 2.49 14.96
C ASP A 366 -17.27 1.28 14.26
N TYR A 367 -16.97 1.42 12.97
CA TYR A 367 -16.30 0.40 12.18
C TYR A 367 -14.89 0.13 12.72
N ALA A 368 -14.11 1.18 12.96
CA ALA A 368 -12.78 1.05 13.49
C ALA A 368 -12.74 0.32 14.83
N CYS A 369 -13.70 0.60 15.71
CA CYS A 369 -13.77 -0.04 17.01
C CYS A 369 -14.03 -1.55 16.92
N ARG A 370 -14.89 -1.97 15.99
CA ARG A 370 -15.35 -3.36 15.90
C ARG A 370 -14.50 -4.25 14.99
N GLU A 371 -13.99 -3.68 13.88
CA GLU A 371 -13.50 -4.48 12.74
C GLU A 371 -12.00 -4.29 12.48
N LEU A 372 -11.41 -3.14 12.82
CA LEU A 372 -10.00 -2.92 12.50
C LEU A 372 -9.09 -3.62 13.50
N ALA A 373 -8.20 -4.46 12.97
CA ALA A 373 -7.20 -5.18 13.75
C ALA A 373 -6.04 -4.26 14.18
N SER A 374 -5.43 -4.56 15.33
CA SER A 374 -4.11 -4.04 15.66
C SER A 374 -3.02 -4.82 14.89
N TRP A 375 -1.79 -4.28 14.85
CA TRP A 375 -0.66 -5.03 14.30
C TRP A 375 -0.36 -6.31 15.08
N ARG A 376 -0.66 -6.31 16.36
CA ARG A 376 -0.56 -7.50 17.23
C ARG A 376 -1.58 -8.56 16.82
N ASP A 377 -2.83 -8.18 16.56
CA ASP A 377 -3.86 -9.12 16.09
C ASP A 377 -3.49 -9.74 14.75
N VAL A 378 -2.95 -8.94 13.82
CA VAL A 378 -2.48 -9.44 12.50
C VAL A 378 -1.34 -10.43 12.68
N LEU A 379 -0.39 -10.15 13.58
CA LEU A 379 0.70 -11.07 13.87
C LEU A 379 0.18 -12.38 14.49
N GLU A 380 -0.58 -12.28 15.56
CA GLU A 380 -0.97 -13.43 16.41
C GLU A 380 -2.03 -14.31 15.73
N GLN A 381 -2.94 -13.73 14.94
CA GLN A 381 -4.09 -14.45 14.40
C GLN A 381 -4.01 -14.74 12.91
N ASP A 382 -3.25 -13.92 12.12
CA ASP A 382 -3.18 -14.11 10.67
C ASP A 382 -1.84 -14.74 10.24
N LEU A 383 -0.70 -14.21 10.72
CA LEU A 383 0.61 -14.61 10.20
C LEU A 383 1.28 -15.72 11.01
N TYR A 384 1.29 -15.62 12.34
CA TYR A 384 1.96 -16.60 13.18
C TYR A 384 1.39 -18.02 13.04
N PRO A 385 0.06 -18.24 13.02
CA PRO A 385 -0.50 -19.57 12.80
C PRO A 385 -0.11 -20.18 11.44
N LEU A 386 -0.06 -19.32 10.40
CA LEU A 386 0.34 -19.73 9.05
C LEU A 386 1.83 -20.12 9.00
N TRP A 387 2.71 -19.37 9.64
CA TRP A 387 4.14 -19.70 9.70
C TRP A 387 4.38 -20.96 10.51
N ARG A 388 3.66 -21.14 11.62
CA ARG A 388 3.77 -22.32 12.45
C ARG A 388 3.33 -23.58 11.70
N ALA A 389 2.19 -23.54 11.01
CA ALA A 389 1.72 -24.66 10.19
C ALA A 389 2.75 -25.04 9.13
N ALA A 390 3.37 -24.05 8.47
CA ALA A 390 4.41 -24.29 7.48
C ALA A 390 5.67 -24.94 8.08
N ALA A 391 6.06 -24.55 9.29
CA ALA A 391 7.20 -25.16 9.99
C ALA A 391 6.91 -26.57 10.45
N ASP A 392 5.72 -26.81 11.04
CA ASP A 392 5.30 -28.12 11.55
C ASP A 392 5.23 -29.17 10.40
N GLU A 393 4.65 -28.79 9.23
CA GLU A 393 4.61 -29.66 8.04
C GLU A 393 6.01 -30.01 7.51
N ALA A 394 6.93 -29.04 7.50
CA ALA A 394 8.30 -29.28 7.06
C ALA A 394 9.04 -30.24 8.00
N ALA A 395 8.87 -30.10 9.32
CA ALA A 395 9.44 -30.98 10.32
C ALA A 395 8.90 -32.41 10.22
N GLU A 396 7.60 -32.57 9.97
CA GLU A 396 6.99 -33.90 9.75
C GLU A 396 7.51 -34.57 8.47
N ALA A 397 7.72 -33.81 7.40
CA ALA A 397 8.27 -34.31 6.15
C ALA A 397 9.72 -34.79 6.31
N GLU A 398 10.55 -34.10 7.11
CA GLU A 398 11.92 -34.53 7.41
C GLU A 398 11.97 -35.82 8.25
N LEU A 399 11.01 -36.01 9.17
CA LEU A 399 10.93 -37.22 9.99
C LEU A 399 10.51 -38.46 9.20
N THR A 400 9.85 -38.27 8.06
CA THR A 400 9.32 -39.37 7.20
C THR A 400 10.18 -39.66 5.98
N ALA A 401 11.23 -38.88 5.71
CA ALA A 401 12.17 -39.02 4.58
C ALA A 401 13.44 -39.79 4.98
#